data_96375a1f50b35b4195cdada1c6613423
#
_entry.id   96375a1f50b35b4195cdada1c6613423
#
_cell.length_a   1.000
_cell.length_b   1.000
_cell.length_c   1.000
_cell.angle_alpha   90.00
_cell.angle_beta   90.00
_cell.angle_gamma   90.00
#
_symmetry.space_group_name_H-M   'P 1'
#
loop_
_entity.id
_entity.type
_entity.pdbx_description
1 polymer ?
#
loop_
_entity_poly.entity_id
_entity_poly.type
_entity_poly.pdbx_seq_one_letter_code
_entity_poly.pdbx_strand_id
1 'polypeptide(L)'
;MKREHSWPEGHWDWPIHVSHKHGLRCGEMIFVGGQVDLDARGRVLHPGDLETQTARVIANIDKVLRELRCDLGDIVKLIAFYQNDGGRDEARFLADIARHLPAGKAGPVITAVPLPALAYPGMLVEIEAVAMRGVDGRRLERQAVTLSGAPALPAPFSHGLRCGEMIFVGGISAIDADGAVIAPGDIVRQSEIVMDRLGEVLRGFGARHDDAVKINTYYAGAGRFADWEGAARVRARYFAEPGPAATGIPLPRHAAPGLLTRSEIIAMLGPGGRPLPRRHAWPEGHWDWPIHLPYKHGIRCGPMIFVGGQVALTPKGEVVEPGDLVAQTKIAMANIERVLAGFDAGFDDVVKVTAFYQGVASAETLHENLAIRSACFTEPGPATTGIPLPFLAYERMVIEIEVVAMKG
;
A
#
# COMPACT_ATOMS: atom_id res chain seq x y z
N MET A 1 -4.62 8.65 21.13
CA MET A 1 -4.23 7.22 21.38
C MET A 1 -2.74 7.15 21.68
N LYS A 2 -2.27 6.21 22.55
CA LYS A 2 -0.84 6.02 22.82
C LYS A 2 -0.13 5.52 21.55
N ARG A 3 1.03 6.11 21.25
CA ARG A 3 1.90 5.73 20.14
C ARG A 3 3.22 5.22 20.67
N GLU A 4 3.74 4.18 20.06
CA GLU A 4 5.05 3.61 20.37
C GLU A 4 5.79 3.46 19.05
N HIS A 5 7.04 3.91 19.01
CA HIS A 5 7.85 3.96 17.81
C HIS A 5 8.98 2.94 17.91
N SER A 6 9.40 2.39 16.77
CA SER A 6 10.50 1.44 16.68
C SER A 6 11.63 2.00 15.82
N TRP A 7 12.86 1.89 16.40
CA TRP A 7 14.12 2.13 15.73
C TRP A 7 15.16 1.17 16.31
N PRO A 8 15.22 -0.10 15.83
CA PRO A 8 16.08 -1.11 16.45
C PRO A 8 17.55 -0.72 16.41
N GLU A 9 18.28 -1.02 17.49
CA GLU A 9 19.72 -0.76 17.56
C GLU A 9 20.46 -1.47 16.43
N GLY A 10 21.36 -0.74 15.76
CA GLY A 10 22.12 -1.25 14.60
C GLY A 10 21.27 -1.57 13.38
N HIS A 11 20.05 -1.05 13.30
CA HIS A 11 19.23 -1.16 12.11
C HIS A 11 19.81 -0.31 10.97
N TRP A 12 19.33 -0.54 9.74
CA TRP A 12 19.67 0.30 8.61
C TRP A 12 19.14 1.73 8.80
N ASP A 13 19.76 2.70 8.14
CA ASP A 13 19.38 4.11 8.25
C ASP A 13 19.46 4.79 6.87
N TRP A 14 18.76 5.91 6.75
CA TRP A 14 18.95 6.83 5.62
C TRP A 14 20.19 7.69 5.84
N PRO A 15 20.93 8.06 4.79
CA PRO A 15 22.08 8.95 4.90
C PRO A 15 21.68 10.42 5.18
N ILE A 16 20.39 10.71 5.33
CA ILE A 16 19.82 12.01 5.69
C ILE A 16 19.00 11.89 6.97
N HIS A 17 18.95 12.96 7.77
CA HIS A 17 18.07 12.98 8.94
C HIS A 17 16.60 13.04 8.52
N VAL A 18 15.78 12.19 9.12
CA VAL A 18 14.33 12.13 8.91
C VAL A 18 13.58 11.95 10.22
N SER A 19 12.38 12.53 10.33
CA SER A 19 11.49 12.34 11.49
C SER A 19 10.87 10.94 11.52
N HIS A 20 10.77 10.27 10.37
CA HIS A 20 10.17 8.94 10.22
C HIS A 20 10.84 7.87 11.07
N LYS A 21 10.10 6.83 11.39
CA LYS A 21 10.57 5.65 12.15
C LYS A 21 10.33 4.38 11.33
N HIS A 22 11.06 3.30 11.65
CA HIS A 22 10.91 2.02 10.97
C HIS A 22 9.57 1.37 11.25
N GLY A 23 9.01 1.61 12.43
CA GLY A 23 7.70 1.12 12.81
C GLY A 23 6.99 2.00 13.82
N LEU A 24 5.68 1.89 13.85
CA LEU A 24 4.81 2.60 14.79
C LEU A 24 3.66 1.68 15.21
N ARG A 25 3.42 1.58 16.53
CA ARG A 25 2.24 0.96 17.11
C ARG A 25 1.29 2.03 17.61
N CYS A 26 0.01 1.92 17.24
CA CYS A 26 -1.08 2.75 17.74
C CYS A 26 -2.29 1.85 18.07
N GLY A 27 -2.60 1.68 19.36
CA GLY A 27 -3.61 0.71 19.79
C GLY A 27 -3.24 -0.73 19.39
N GLU A 28 -4.14 -1.39 18.68
CA GLU A 28 -3.94 -2.76 18.17
C GLU A 28 -3.19 -2.81 16.83
N MET A 29 -3.08 -1.68 16.13
CA MET A 29 -2.45 -1.59 14.83
C MET A 29 -0.95 -1.33 14.93
N ILE A 30 -0.18 -2.03 14.14
CA ILE A 30 1.27 -1.85 14.00
C ILE A 30 1.57 -1.64 12.51
N PHE A 31 2.27 -0.56 12.20
CA PHE A 31 2.70 -0.22 10.86
C PHE A 31 4.21 -0.30 10.77
N VAL A 32 4.72 -1.11 9.86
CA VAL A 32 6.14 -1.21 9.53
C VAL A 32 6.36 -0.55 8.18
N GLY A 33 7.24 0.42 8.15
CA GLY A 33 7.67 1.09 6.91
C GLY A 33 8.38 0.12 5.97
N GLY A 34 8.66 0.56 4.75
CA GLY A 34 9.43 -0.23 3.80
C GLY A 34 10.74 -0.70 4.42
N GLN A 35 10.92 -2.01 4.51
CA GLN A 35 12.15 -2.61 5.00
C GLN A 35 12.98 -3.10 3.83
N VAL A 36 14.28 -2.91 3.92
CA VAL A 36 15.25 -3.12 2.85
C VAL A 36 16.53 -3.76 3.39
N ASP A 37 17.39 -4.26 2.50
CA ASP A 37 18.69 -4.83 2.86
C ASP A 37 19.82 -3.79 2.74
N LEU A 38 19.78 -2.80 3.62
CA LEU A 38 20.79 -1.76 3.74
C LEU A 38 21.60 -1.92 5.03
N ASP A 39 22.79 -1.32 5.05
CA ASP A 39 23.56 -1.10 6.29
C ASP A 39 23.15 0.24 6.96
N ALA A 40 23.71 0.51 8.15
CA ALA A 40 23.48 1.75 8.88
C ALA A 40 24.01 3.03 8.17
N ARG A 41 24.63 2.89 6.99
CA ARG A 41 25.09 3.98 6.14
C ARG A 41 24.30 4.10 4.84
N GLY A 42 23.20 3.36 4.71
CA GLY A 42 22.34 3.36 3.52
C GLY A 42 22.96 2.65 2.31
N ARG A 43 23.90 1.71 2.48
CA ARG A 43 24.49 0.93 1.39
C ARG A 43 23.84 -0.44 1.28
N VAL A 44 23.53 -0.86 0.05
CA VAL A 44 22.98 -2.20 -0.23
C VAL A 44 24.01 -3.26 0.15
N LEU A 45 23.62 -4.20 1.02
CA LEU A 45 24.53 -5.24 1.55
C LEU A 45 24.75 -6.40 0.57
N HIS A 46 23.72 -6.85 -0.13
CA HIS A 46 23.78 -8.00 -1.05
C HIS A 46 23.23 -7.59 -2.43
N PRO A 47 23.92 -6.70 -3.18
CA PRO A 47 23.43 -6.19 -4.45
C PRO A 47 23.24 -7.33 -5.47
N GLY A 48 22.03 -7.39 -6.09
CA GLY A 48 21.71 -8.38 -7.11
C GLY A 48 21.25 -9.76 -6.61
N ASP A 49 21.29 -10.02 -5.29
CA ASP A 49 20.85 -11.28 -4.68
C ASP A 49 19.48 -11.13 -4.03
N LEU A 50 18.40 -11.40 -4.80
CA LEU A 50 17.03 -11.26 -4.34
C LEU A 50 16.69 -12.17 -3.15
N GLU A 51 17.18 -13.40 -3.14
CA GLU A 51 16.87 -14.39 -2.09
C GLU A 51 17.47 -13.96 -0.75
N THR A 52 18.73 -13.56 -0.72
CA THR A 52 19.39 -13.03 0.48
C THR A 52 18.74 -11.72 0.93
N GLN A 53 18.46 -10.78 0.00
CA GLN A 53 17.78 -9.54 0.35
C GLN A 53 16.38 -9.81 0.96
N THR A 54 15.61 -10.74 0.39
CA THR A 54 14.28 -11.12 0.93
C THR A 54 14.38 -11.63 2.37
N ALA A 55 15.32 -12.56 2.64
CA ALA A 55 15.54 -13.08 3.99
C ALA A 55 15.91 -11.96 4.99
N ARG A 56 16.78 -11.04 4.59
CA ARG A 56 17.21 -9.90 5.41
C ARG A 56 16.08 -8.91 5.67
N VAL A 57 15.27 -8.62 4.66
CA VAL A 57 14.10 -7.75 4.77
C VAL A 57 13.09 -8.31 5.77
N ILE A 58 12.78 -9.61 5.71
CA ILE A 58 11.86 -10.23 6.68
C ILE A 58 12.47 -10.24 8.09
N ALA A 59 13.78 -10.47 8.23
CA ALA A 59 14.46 -10.36 9.52
C ALA A 59 14.43 -8.92 10.08
N ASN A 60 14.50 -7.90 9.22
CA ASN A 60 14.37 -6.51 9.61
C ASN A 60 12.93 -6.18 10.07
N ILE A 61 11.91 -6.68 9.37
CA ILE A 61 10.51 -6.59 9.82
C ILE A 61 10.34 -7.21 11.21
N ASP A 62 10.92 -8.41 11.46
CA ASP A 62 10.82 -9.08 12.76
C ASP A 62 11.46 -8.25 13.89
N LYS A 63 12.63 -7.62 13.64
CA LYS A 63 13.27 -6.71 14.62
C LYS A 63 12.37 -5.55 15.00
N VAL A 64 11.77 -4.88 14.00
CA VAL A 64 10.85 -3.75 14.21
C VAL A 64 9.62 -4.20 15.01
N LEU A 65 9.03 -5.35 14.64
CA LEU A 65 7.87 -5.89 15.34
C LEU A 65 8.18 -6.25 16.80
N ARG A 66 9.35 -6.85 17.09
CA ARG A 66 9.75 -7.22 18.45
C ARG A 66 9.88 -6.02 19.38
N GLU A 67 10.43 -4.90 18.93
CA GLU A 67 10.45 -3.66 19.73
C GLU A 67 9.03 -3.16 20.03
N LEU A 68 8.09 -3.41 19.15
CA LEU A 68 6.68 -3.06 19.33
C LEU A 68 5.87 -4.17 20.02
N ARG A 69 6.55 -5.16 20.62
CA ARG A 69 5.97 -6.32 21.35
C ARG A 69 5.08 -7.19 20.48
N CYS A 70 5.47 -7.37 19.23
CA CYS A 70 4.84 -8.22 18.23
C CYS A 70 5.86 -9.16 17.60
N ASP A 71 5.42 -10.06 16.75
CA ASP A 71 6.27 -10.94 15.96
C ASP A 71 5.68 -11.16 14.55
N LEU A 72 6.41 -11.88 13.68
CA LEU A 72 5.96 -12.17 12.31
C LEU A 72 4.60 -12.86 12.25
N GLY A 73 4.20 -13.58 13.30
CA GLY A 73 2.88 -14.22 13.40
C GLY A 73 1.73 -13.23 13.60
N ASP A 74 2.00 -11.96 13.90
CA ASP A 74 1.00 -10.90 14.04
C ASP A 74 0.74 -10.14 12.74
N ILE A 75 1.55 -10.36 11.70
CA ILE A 75 1.37 -9.71 10.40
C ILE A 75 0.01 -10.10 9.81
N VAL A 76 -0.74 -9.10 9.35
CA VAL A 76 -2.04 -9.25 8.68
C VAL A 76 -1.96 -8.92 7.19
N LYS A 77 -1.03 -8.04 6.78
CA LYS A 77 -0.86 -7.61 5.40
C LYS A 77 0.61 -7.32 5.10
N LEU A 78 1.05 -7.73 3.92
CA LEU A 78 2.34 -7.37 3.32
C LEU A 78 2.10 -6.73 1.94
N ILE A 79 2.91 -5.72 1.61
CA ILE A 79 3.12 -5.30 0.23
C ILE A 79 4.60 -5.49 -0.07
N ALA A 80 4.90 -6.27 -1.09
CA ALA A 80 6.25 -6.60 -1.51
C ALA A 80 6.54 -5.97 -2.88
N PHE A 81 7.31 -4.91 -2.88
CA PHE A 81 7.85 -4.27 -4.08
C PHE A 81 9.15 -4.97 -4.45
N TYR A 82 9.24 -5.46 -5.69
CA TYR A 82 10.41 -6.21 -6.10
C TYR A 82 10.82 -5.90 -7.54
N GLN A 83 12.12 -5.90 -7.79
CA GLN A 83 12.62 -5.65 -9.13
C GLN A 83 12.28 -6.82 -10.04
N ASN A 84 11.55 -6.53 -11.10
CA ASN A 84 11.20 -7.50 -12.13
C ASN A 84 11.13 -6.83 -13.51
N ASP A 85 12.07 -7.16 -14.35
CA ASP A 85 12.15 -6.71 -15.74
C ASP A 85 11.42 -7.64 -16.74
N GLY A 86 10.67 -8.62 -16.22
CA GLY A 86 9.89 -9.61 -16.96
C GLY A 86 10.51 -11.00 -16.94
N GLY A 87 11.67 -11.19 -16.31
CA GLY A 87 12.35 -12.48 -16.22
C GLY A 87 12.18 -13.24 -14.91
N ARG A 88 11.55 -12.61 -13.88
CA ARG A 88 11.41 -13.24 -12.56
C ARG A 88 10.04 -13.91 -12.40
N ASP A 89 10.08 -15.12 -11.84
CA ASP A 89 8.89 -15.87 -11.44
C ASP A 89 8.34 -15.32 -10.13
N GLU A 90 7.16 -14.68 -10.19
CA GLU A 90 6.47 -14.12 -9.02
C GLU A 90 6.03 -15.20 -8.04
N ALA A 91 5.62 -16.39 -8.50
CA ALA A 91 5.22 -17.48 -7.61
C ALA A 91 6.41 -17.98 -6.78
N ARG A 92 7.60 -18.08 -7.39
CA ARG A 92 8.83 -18.39 -6.67
C ARG A 92 9.19 -17.30 -5.66
N PHE A 93 9.09 -16.03 -6.03
CA PHE A 93 9.34 -14.93 -5.11
C PHE A 93 8.37 -14.94 -3.90
N LEU A 94 7.08 -15.20 -4.13
CA LEU A 94 6.11 -15.35 -3.05
C LEU A 94 6.43 -16.55 -2.15
N ALA A 95 6.88 -17.67 -2.72
CA ALA A 95 7.31 -18.84 -1.95
C ALA A 95 8.56 -18.54 -1.10
N ASP A 96 9.49 -17.71 -1.62
CA ASP A 96 10.66 -17.26 -0.87
C ASP A 96 10.27 -16.43 0.35
N ILE A 97 9.35 -15.48 0.23
CA ILE A 97 8.83 -14.71 1.38
C ILE A 97 8.16 -15.66 2.37
N ALA A 98 7.30 -16.56 1.88
CA ALA A 98 6.51 -17.48 2.70
C ALA A 98 7.38 -18.37 3.61
N ARG A 99 8.56 -18.81 3.14
CA ARG A 99 9.50 -19.64 3.93
C ARG A 99 9.99 -18.98 5.22
N HIS A 100 9.98 -17.66 5.29
CA HIS A 100 10.43 -16.87 6.44
C HIS A 100 9.30 -16.50 7.40
N LEU A 101 8.06 -16.85 7.07
CA LEU A 101 6.89 -16.57 7.91
C LEU A 101 6.49 -17.81 8.74
N PRO A 102 5.94 -17.63 9.94
CA PRO A 102 5.45 -18.74 10.73
C PRO A 102 4.31 -19.47 10.03
N ALA A 103 4.31 -20.80 10.11
CA ALA A 103 3.21 -21.61 9.61
C ALA A 103 1.91 -21.28 10.37
N GLY A 104 0.77 -21.26 9.65
CA GLY A 104 -0.54 -21.01 10.25
C GLY A 104 -1.67 -21.17 9.23
N LYS A 105 -2.90 -21.37 9.73
CA LYS A 105 -4.09 -21.54 8.87
C LYS A 105 -4.71 -20.22 8.40
N ALA A 106 -4.43 -19.11 9.09
CA ALA A 106 -4.95 -17.78 8.79
C ALA A 106 -3.77 -16.81 8.75
N GLY A 107 -2.92 -16.98 7.75
CA GLY A 107 -1.75 -16.13 7.51
C GLY A 107 -2.10 -14.82 6.80
N PRO A 108 -1.12 -13.93 6.66
CA PRO A 108 -1.33 -12.61 6.10
C PRO A 108 -1.78 -12.65 4.64
N VAL A 109 -2.40 -11.56 4.20
CA VAL A 109 -2.54 -11.29 2.76
C VAL A 109 -1.25 -10.68 2.22
N ILE A 110 -1.00 -10.85 0.93
CA ILE A 110 0.17 -10.28 0.25
C ILE A 110 -0.21 -9.64 -1.08
N THR A 111 0.44 -8.52 -1.40
CA THR A 111 0.41 -7.89 -2.71
C THR A 111 1.84 -7.77 -3.22
N ALA A 112 2.18 -8.51 -4.27
CA ALA A 112 3.47 -8.38 -4.95
C ALA A 112 3.36 -7.32 -6.06
N VAL A 113 4.31 -6.40 -6.11
CA VAL A 113 4.33 -5.27 -7.05
C VAL A 113 5.66 -5.28 -7.80
N PRO A 114 5.67 -5.72 -9.07
CA PRO A 114 6.88 -5.72 -9.88
C PRO A 114 7.25 -4.30 -10.32
N LEU A 115 8.52 -3.94 -10.16
CA LEU A 115 9.09 -2.65 -10.52
C LEU A 115 10.32 -2.82 -11.41
N PRO A 116 10.64 -1.86 -12.28
CA PRO A 116 11.87 -1.92 -13.07
C PRO A 116 13.13 -1.71 -12.21
N ALA A 117 13.00 -0.94 -11.13
CA ALA A 117 14.08 -0.65 -10.19
C ALA A 117 13.49 -0.22 -8.84
N LEU A 118 14.33 -0.25 -7.82
CA LEU A 118 14.06 0.34 -6.50
C LEU A 118 14.99 1.54 -6.26
N ALA A 119 14.89 2.17 -5.08
CA ALA A 119 15.52 3.47 -4.82
C ALA A 119 17.06 3.46 -4.90
N TYR A 120 17.70 2.36 -4.50
CA TYR A 120 19.15 2.27 -4.52
C TYR A 120 19.65 1.28 -5.57
N PRO A 121 20.77 1.54 -6.28
CA PRO A 121 21.37 0.60 -7.20
C PRO A 121 21.66 -0.75 -6.53
N GLY A 122 21.21 -1.84 -7.17
CA GLY A 122 21.40 -3.21 -6.64
C GLY A 122 20.38 -3.66 -5.59
N MET A 123 19.47 -2.77 -5.17
CA MET A 123 18.32 -3.13 -4.34
C MET A 123 17.26 -3.83 -5.18
N LEU A 124 16.79 -4.98 -4.74
CA LEU A 124 15.86 -5.83 -5.49
C LEU A 124 14.52 -6.02 -4.82
N VAL A 125 14.40 -5.69 -3.53
CA VAL A 125 13.16 -5.87 -2.78
C VAL A 125 13.03 -4.84 -1.65
N GLU A 126 11.80 -4.35 -1.47
CA GLU A 126 11.35 -3.55 -0.33
C GLU A 126 10.00 -4.10 0.11
N ILE A 127 9.81 -4.39 1.40
CA ILE A 127 8.56 -4.93 1.93
C ILE A 127 8.08 -4.08 3.09
N GLU A 128 6.81 -3.66 3.02
CA GLU A 128 6.12 -3.05 4.14
C GLU A 128 5.12 -4.03 4.77
N ALA A 129 4.82 -3.84 6.04
CA ALA A 129 3.92 -4.71 6.78
C ALA A 129 2.91 -3.94 7.62
N VAL A 130 1.71 -4.51 7.73
CA VAL A 130 0.76 -4.18 8.78
C VAL A 130 0.61 -5.41 9.67
N ALA A 131 0.69 -5.20 10.97
CA ALA A 131 0.46 -6.23 11.97
C ALA A 131 -0.64 -5.80 12.95
N MET A 132 -1.28 -6.75 13.62
CA MET A 132 -2.31 -6.50 14.61
C MET A 132 -2.13 -7.38 15.83
N ARG A 133 -2.18 -6.77 17.02
CA ARG A 133 -2.10 -7.46 18.31
C ARG A 133 -2.90 -6.70 19.36
N GLY A 134 -3.62 -7.42 20.21
CA GLY A 134 -4.40 -6.83 21.28
C GLY A 134 -3.56 -5.91 22.17
N VAL A 135 -4.16 -4.85 22.69
CA VAL A 135 -3.49 -3.93 23.63
C VAL A 135 -3.06 -4.63 24.91
N ASP A 136 -3.71 -5.75 25.26
CA ASP A 136 -3.37 -6.62 26.38
C ASP A 136 -2.20 -7.58 26.07
N GLY A 137 -1.65 -7.54 24.86
CA GLY A 137 -0.56 -8.38 24.39
C GLY A 137 -1.00 -9.75 23.87
N ARG A 138 -2.29 -10.07 23.83
CA ARG A 138 -2.79 -11.33 23.27
C ARG A 138 -2.90 -11.24 21.75
N ARG A 139 -2.77 -12.38 21.09
CA ARG A 139 -3.07 -12.47 19.64
C ARG A 139 -4.57 -12.34 19.42
N LEU A 140 -4.91 -11.55 18.41
CA LEU A 140 -6.28 -11.39 17.97
C LEU A 140 -6.73 -12.62 17.16
N GLU A 141 -8.02 -12.93 17.25
CA GLU A 141 -8.63 -13.96 16.42
C GLU A 141 -8.59 -13.58 14.94
N ARG A 142 -8.33 -14.56 14.08
CA ARG A 142 -8.19 -14.38 12.64
C ARG A 142 -9.06 -15.37 11.88
N GLN A 143 -9.64 -14.88 10.81
CA GLN A 143 -10.38 -15.68 9.84
C GLN A 143 -9.80 -15.45 8.45
N ALA A 144 -9.50 -16.51 7.73
CA ALA A 144 -8.96 -16.45 6.37
C ALA A 144 -9.98 -16.92 5.34
N VAL A 145 -9.91 -16.35 4.14
CA VAL A 145 -10.68 -16.76 2.96
C VAL A 145 -9.71 -17.06 1.83
N THR A 146 -9.93 -18.19 1.16
CA THR A 146 -9.25 -18.56 -0.08
C THR A 146 -10.21 -18.39 -1.24
N LEU A 147 -9.76 -17.69 -2.28
CA LEU A 147 -10.51 -17.47 -3.50
C LEU A 147 -10.46 -18.73 -4.38
N SER A 148 -11.60 -19.24 -4.80
CA SER A 148 -11.67 -20.33 -5.77
C SER A 148 -11.40 -19.82 -7.20
N GLY A 149 -10.78 -20.65 -8.03
CA GLY A 149 -10.50 -20.29 -9.42
C GLY A 149 -9.40 -19.25 -9.62
N ALA A 150 -8.62 -18.93 -8.57
CA ALA A 150 -7.39 -18.17 -8.62
C ALA A 150 -6.18 -19.09 -8.32
N PRO A 151 -4.94 -18.67 -8.67
CA PRO A 151 -3.76 -19.45 -8.33
C PRO A 151 -3.66 -19.68 -6.82
N ALA A 152 -3.25 -20.88 -6.41
CA ALA A 152 -2.97 -21.16 -5.02
C ALA A 152 -1.79 -20.31 -4.52
N LEU A 153 -1.97 -19.64 -3.38
CA LEU A 153 -0.88 -18.92 -2.74
C LEU A 153 -0.03 -19.88 -1.92
N PRO A 154 1.29 -19.69 -1.84
CA PRO A 154 2.14 -20.46 -0.93
C PRO A 154 1.74 -20.19 0.52
N ALA A 155 1.64 -21.25 1.32
CA ALA A 155 1.36 -21.10 2.74
C ALA A 155 2.47 -20.29 3.45
N PRO A 156 2.15 -19.38 4.36
CA PRO A 156 0.85 -19.22 5.03
C PRO A 156 -0.11 -18.20 4.38
N PHE A 157 0.16 -17.65 3.21
CA PHE A 157 -0.64 -16.55 2.64
C PHE A 157 -2.11 -16.92 2.41
N SER A 158 -2.97 -15.91 2.53
CA SER A 158 -4.41 -15.98 2.27
C SER A 158 -4.81 -14.93 1.26
N HIS A 159 -5.89 -15.16 0.48
CA HIS A 159 -6.44 -14.13 -0.41
C HIS A 159 -7.16 -13.03 0.37
N GLY A 160 -7.81 -13.39 1.47
CA GLY A 160 -8.42 -12.47 2.40
C GLY A 160 -8.17 -12.87 3.85
N LEU A 161 -8.05 -11.89 4.73
CA LEU A 161 -7.87 -12.06 6.17
C LEU A 161 -8.71 -11.05 6.94
N ARG A 162 -9.52 -11.54 7.87
CA ARG A 162 -10.19 -10.72 8.87
C ARG A 162 -9.46 -10.84 10.19
N CYS A 163 -9.21 -9.69 10.85
CA CYS A 163 -8.64 -9.58 12.19
C CYS A 163 -9.38 -8.44 12.92
N GLY A 164 -10.14 -8.79 13.95
CA GLY A 164 -11.03 -7.82 14.60
C GLY A 164 -12.07 -7.24 13.62
N GLU A 165 -12.16 -5.92 13.55
CA GLU A 165 -13.03 -5.20 12.61
C GLU A 165 -12.39 -4.99 11.23
N MET A 166 -11.11 -5.23 11.09
CA MET A 166 -10.36 -5.06 9.84
C MET A 166 -10.48 -6.29 8.94
N ILE A 167 -10.70 -6.05 7.65
CA ILE A 167 -10.68 -7.06 6.60
C ILE A 167 -9.65 -6.61 5.57
N PHE A 168 -8.68 -7.46 5.30
CA PHE A 168 -7.64 -7.23 4.31
C PHE A 168 -7.83 -8.20 3.16
N VAL A 169 -7.88 -7.70 1.93
CA VAL A 169 -7.85 -8.51 0.72
C VAL A 169 -6.55 -8.21 0.00
N GLY A 170 -5.75 -9.23 -0.26
CA GLY A 170 -4.45 -9.11 -0.93
C GLY A 170 -4.59 -8.77 -2.41
N GLY A 171 -3.47 -8.71 -3.10
CA GLY A 171 -3.42 -8.37 -4.52
C GLY A 171 -4.13 -9.39 -5.40
N ILE A 172 -5.35 -9.09 -5.82
CA ILE A 172 -6.14 -9.93 -6.72
C ILE A 172 -5.88 -9.52 -8.17
N SER A 173 -5.69 -10.51 -9.04
CA SER A 173 -5.44 -10.36 -10.47
C SER A 173 -6.36 -11.26 -11.30
N ALA A 174 -6.44 -10.99 -12.61
CA ALA A 174 -7.17 -11.81 -13.58
C ALA A 174 -6.31 -12.99 -14.07
N ILE A 175 -5.93 -13.89 -13.16
CA ILE A 175 -5.18 -15.11 -13.43
C ILE A 175 -6.01 -16.30 -12.94
N ASP A 176 -6.14 -17.35 -13.76
CA ASP A 176 -6.91 -18.54 -13.37
C ASP A 176 -6.11 -19.49 -12.45
N ALA A 177 -6.74 -20.58 -12.03
CA ALA A 177 -6.12 -21.55 -11.12
C ALA A 177 -4.88 -22.26 -11.70
N ASP A 178 -4.75 -22.32 -13.02
CA ASP A 178 -3.62 -22.92 -13.74
C ASP A 178 -2.51 -21.90 -14.01
N GLY A 179 -2.68 -20.64 -13.58
CA GLY A 179 -1.71 -19.56 -13.75
C GLY A 179 -1.81 -18.82 -15.08
N ALA A 180 -2.84 -19.08 -15.91
CA ALA A 180 -3.00 -18.37 -17.15
C ALA A 180 -3.72 -17.03 -16.95
N VAL A 181 -3.28 -16.00 -17.70
CA VAL A 181 -3.92 -14.67 -17.66
C VAL A 181 -5.26 -14.74 -18.38
N ILE A 182 -6.34 -14.33 -17.71
CA ILE A 182 -7.67 -14.23 -18.30
C ILE A 182 -7.79 -12.90 -19.03
N ALA A 183 -8.31 -12.92 -20.27
CA ALA A 183 -8.46 -11.74 -21.14
C ALA A 183 -7.12 -10.94 -21.25
N PRO A 184 -6.04 -11.56 -21.78
CA PRO A 184 -4.74 -10.91 -21.84
C PRO A 184 -4.80 -9.66 -22.73
N GLY A 185 -4.27 -8.53 -22.21
CA GLY A 185 -4.28 -7.25 -22.92
C GLY A 185 -5.57 -6.44 -22.81
N ASP A 186 -6.64 -6.96 -22.20
CA ASP A 186 -7.90 -6.24 -22.01
C ASP A 186 -8.05 -5.78 -20.53
N ILE A 187 -7.60 -4.56 -20.26
CA ILE A 187 -7.63 -3.99 -18.91
C ILE A 187 -9.06 -3.80 -18.37
N VAL A 188 -10.02 -3.55 -19.25
CA VAL A 188 -11.44 -3.35 -18.88
C VAL A 188 -12.01 -4.68 -18.39
N ARG A 189 -11.84 -5.74 -19.18
CA ARG A 189 -12.32 -7.08 -18.79
C ARG A 189 -11.58 -7.63 -17.57
N GLN A 190 -10.27 -7.42 -17.48
CA GLN A 190 -9.50 -7.81 -16.30
C GLN A 190 -9.98 -7.06 -15.05
N SER A 191 -10.34 -5.78 -15.16
CA SER A 191 -10.86 -5.00 -14.03
C SER A 191 -12.20 -5.54 -13.54
N GLU A 192 -13.09 -5.96 -14.42
CA GLU A 192 -14.36 -6.63 -14.04
C GLU A 192 -14.07 -7.91 -13.23
N ILE A 193 -13.21 -8.79 -13.75
CA ILE A 193 -12.83 -10.04 -13.09
C ILE A 193 -12.20 -9.77 -11.71
N VAL A 194 -11.31 -8.80 -11.62
CA VAL A 194 -10.67 -8.42 -10.36
C VAL A 194 -11.70 -7.94 -9.34
N MET A 195 -12.62 -7.07 -9.75
CA MET A 195 -13.65 -6.56 -8.84
C MET A 195 -14.64 -7.64 -8.39
N ASP A 196 -15.07 -8.54 -9.30
CA ASP A 196 -15.92 -9.68 -8.96
C ASP A 196 -15.26 -10.59 -7.91
N ARG A 197 -13.96 -10.89 -8.09
CA ARG A 197 -13.16 -11.70 -7.17
C ARG A 197 -12.93 -11.02 -5.82
N LEU A 198 -12.66 -9.71 -5.79
CA LEU A 198 -12.60 -8.93 -4.56
C LEU A 198 -13.94 -9.04 -3.80
N GLY A 199 -15.06 -8.94 -4.51
CA GLY A 199 -16.39 -9.13 -3.94
C GLY A 199 -16.63 -10.55 -3.42
N GLU A 200 -16.07 -11.58 -4.06
CA GLU A 200 -16.15 -12.97 -3.58
C GLU A 200 -15.40 -13.13 -2.24
N VAL A 201 -14.17 -12.62 -2.14
CA VAL A 201 -13.39 -12.65 -0.90
C VAL A 201 -14.11 -11.88 0.21
N LEU A 202 -14.63 -10.68 -0.06
CA LEU A 202 -15.37 -9.88 0.91
C LEU A 202 -16.62 -10.61 1.43
N ARG A 203 -17.40 -11.24 0.53
CA ARG A 203 -18.58 -12.05 0.91
C ARG A 203 -18.23 -13.22 1.84
N GLY A 204 -17.02 -13.79 1.72
CA GLY A 204 -16.52 -14.82 2.65
C GLY A 204 -16.45 -14.34 4.10
N PHE A 205 -16.41 -13.03 4.33
CA PHE A 205 -16.46 -12.38 5.65
C PHE A 205 -17.82 -11.73 5.97
N GLY A 206 -18.81 -11.89 5.10
CA GLY A 206 -20.10 -11.20 5.22
C GLY A 206 -20.03 -9.70 4.86
N ALA A 207 -18.96 -9.28 4.19
CA ALA A 207 -18.74 -7.89 3.75
C ALA A 207 -19.08 -7.70 2.26
N ARG A 208 -19.15 -6.44 1.82
CA ARG A 208 -19.41 -6.02 0.45
C ARG A 208 -18.41 -4.94 0.03
N HIS A 209 -18.40 -4.57 -1.25
CA HIS A 209 -17.57 -3.47 -1.75
C HIS A 209 -17.83 -2.16 -1.00
N ASP A 210 -19.08 -1.88 -0.61
CA ASP A 210 -19.42 -0.69 0.17
C ASP A 210 -18.85 -0.70 1.60
N ASP A 211 -18.32 -1.83 2.07
CA ASP A 211 -17.59 -1.93 3.33
C ASP A 211 -16.11 -1.56 3.18
N ALA A 212 -15.63 -1.33 1.96
CA ALA A 212 -14.27 -0.88 1.71
C ALA A 212 -14.03 0.53 2.26
N VAL A 213 -12.87 0.72 2.87
CA VAL A 213 -12.35 2.01 3.33
C VAL A 213 -11.15 2.46 2.50
N LYS A 214 -10.46 1.52 1.85
CA LYS A 214 -9.31 1.79 0.98
C LYS A 214 -9.26 0.79 -0.15
N ILE A 215 -8.97 1.29 -1.36
CA ILE A 215 -8.61 0.46 -2.51
C ILE A 215 -7.32 0.98 -3.13
N ASN A 216 -6.35 0.09 -3.36
CA ASN A 216 -5.17 0.36 -4.16
C ASN A 216 -5.24 -0.48 -5.44
N THR A 217 -4.93 0.14 -6.57
CA THR A 217 -4.90 -0.53 -7.86
C THR A 217 -3.58 -0.27 -8.54
N TYR A 218 -2.89 -1.34 -8.86
CA TYR A 218 -1.68 -1.35 -9.67
C TYR A 218 -2.09 -1.70 -11.10
N TYR A 219 -1.82 -0.81 -12.06
CA TYR A 219 -2.22 -1.01 -13.46
C TYR A 219 -1.07 -0.80 -14.43
N ALA A 220 -1.02 -1.58 -15.50
CA ALA A 220 -0.03 -1.39 -16.54
C ALA A 220 -0.35 -0.15 -17.38
N GLY A 221 0.64 0.70 -17.60
CA GLY A 221 0.47 1.94 -18.36
C GLY A 221 1.80 2.61 -18.70
N ALA A 222 1.72 3.79 -19.27
CA ALA A 222 2.83 4.63 -19.67
C ALA A 222 2.70 6.09 -19.19
N GLY A 223 1.90 6.31 -18.14
CA GLY A 223 1.70 7.64 -17.54
C GLY A 223 0.70 8.52 -18.29
N ARG A 224 -0.33 7.92 -18.89
CA ARG A 224 -1.35 8.63 -19.65
C ARG A 224 -2.74 8.35 -19.08
N PHE A 225 -3.63 9.34 -19.17
CA PHE A 225 -5.03 9.23 -18.76
C PHE A 225 -5.73 7.99 -19.39
N ALA A 226 -5.51 7.74 -20.68
CA ALA A 226 -6.08 6.61 -21.40
C ALA A 226 -5.67 5.23 -20.84
N ASP A 227 -4.57 5.15 -20.11
CA ASP A 227 -4.07 3.88 -19.57
C ASP A 227 -4.95 3.36 -18.42
N TRP A 228 -5.63 4.26 -17.70
CA TRP A 228 -6.39 3.92 -16.50
C TRP A 228 -7.90 4.26 -16.55
N GLU A 229 -8.33 5.16 -17.45
CA GLU A 229 -9.71 5.64 -17.50
C GLU A 229 -10.74 4.51 -17.61
N GLY A 230 -10.58 3.63 -18.59
CA GLY A 230 -11.52 2.52 -18.82
C GLY A 230 -11.63 1.61 -17.60
N ALA A 231 -10.50 1.25 -17.01
CA ALA A 231 -10.45 0.43 -15.80
C ALA A 231 -11.07 1.16 -14.58
N ALA A 232 -10.85 2.45 -14.43
CA ALA A 232 -11.44 3.25 -13.35
C ALA A 232 -12.97 3.33 -13.46
N ARG A 233 -13.50 3.51 -14.66
CA ARG A 233 -14.95 3.48 -14.91
C ARG A 233 -15.58 2.14 -14.57
N VAL A 234 -14.89 1.03 -14.82
CA VAL A 234 -15.34 -0.31 -14.39
C VAL A 234 -15.40 -0.38 -12.88
N ARG A 235 -14.26 -0.10 -12.21
CA ARG A 235 -14.18 -0.18 -10.74
C ARG A 235 -15.20 0.72 -10.03
N ALA A 236 -15.46 1.90 -10.59
CA ALA A 236 -16.45 2.84 -10.06
C ALA A 236 -17.86 2.24 -9.92
N ARG A 237 -18.25 1.30 -10.78
CA ARG A 237 -19.60 0.68 -10.75
C ARG A 237 -19.82 -0.23 -9.53
N TYR A 238 -18.77 -0.64 -8.86
CA TYR A 238 -18.82 -1.57 -7.73
C TYR A 238 -19.00 -0.88 -6.37
N PHE A 239 -18.91 0.44 -6.34
CA PHE A 239 -19.03 1.22 -5.11
C PHE A 239 -20.21 2.18 -5.18
N ALA A 240 -21.03 2.20 -4.13
CA ALA A 240 -21.99 3.28 -3.93
C ALA A 240 -21.24 4.58 -3.57
N GLU A 241 -21.78 5.73 -3.94
CA GLU A 241 -21.24 7.02 -3.52
C GLU A 241 -21.85 7.41 -2.16
N PRO A 242 -21.04 7.86 -1.20
CA PRO A 242 -19.60 8.10 -1.22
C PRO A 242 -18.78 6.80 -1.06
N GLY A 243 -17.82 6.57 -1.96
CA GLY A 243 -16.97 5.38 -1.99
C GLY A 243 -15.71 5.48 -1.10
N PRO A 244 -14.80 4.49 -1.21
CA PRO A 244 -13.57 4.43 -0.41
C PRO A 244 -12.55 5.48 -0.83
N ALA A 245 -11.51 5.65 0.00
CA ALA A 245 -10.27 6.30 -0.42
C ALA A 245 -9.54 5.40 -1.45
N ALA A 246 -9.01 5.99 -2.52
CA ALA A 246 -8.40 5.24 -3.61
C ALA A 246 -7.00 5.76 -3.96
N THR A 247 -6.12 4.85 -4.40
CA THR A 247 -4.81 5.16 -4.98
C THR A 247 -4.60 4.31 -6.23
N GLY A 248 -4.20 4.95 -7.33
CA GLY A 248 -3.97 4.29 -8.62
C GLY A 248 -2.51 4.37 -9.03
N ILE A 249 -1.79 3.25 -9.01
CA ILE A 249 -0.36 3.19 -9.21
C ILE A 249 -0.05 2.59 -10.59
N PRO A 250 0.49 3.38 -11.53
CA PRO A 250 0.89 2.88 -12.83
C PRO A 250 2.19 2.07 -12.75
N LEU A 251 2.23 0.96 -13.47
CA LEU A 251 3.41 0.12 -13.61
C LEU A 251 3.74 -0.03 -15.10
N PRO A 252 5.02 -0.15 -15.49
CA PRO A 252 5.36 -0.46 -16.88
C PRO A 252 4.78 -1.80 -17.33
N ARG A 253 4.68 -2.76 -16.42
CA ARG A 253 4.15 -4.13 -16.65
C ARG A 253 3.81 -4.80 -15.33
N HIS A 254 3.02 -5.87 -15.41
CA HIS A 254 2.92 -6.89 -14.37
C HIS A 254 3.87 -8.06 -14.61
N ALA A 255 3.95 -8.99 -13.65
CA ALA A 255 4.83 -10.17 -13.76
C ALA A 255 4.47 -11.11 -14.92
N ALA A 256 3.16 -11.30 -15.17
CA ALA A 256 2.69 -12.15 -16.26
C ALA A 256 2.42 -11.33 -17.54
N PRO A 257 2.87 -11.77 -18.73
CA PRO A 257 2.56 -11.11 -19.98
C PRO A 257 1.05 -11.00 -20.22
N GLY A 258 0.60 -9.80 -20.62
CA GLY A 258 -0.82 -9.54 -20.85
C GLY A 258 -1.66 -9.28 -19.60
N LEU A 259 -1.10 -9.44 -18.39
CA LEU A 259 -1.73 -9.00 -17.16
C LEU A 259 -1.59 -7.48 -17.05
N LEU A 260 -2.71 -6.77 -16.84
CA LEU A 260 -2.74 -5.31 -16.87
C LEU A 260 -3.23 -4.66 -15.57
N THR A 261 -3.81 -5.42 -14.64
CA THR A 261 -4.32 -4.83 -13.39
C THR A 261 -4.28 -5.80 -12.22
N ARG A 262 -4.01 -5.26 -11.04
CA ARG A 262 -4.07 -5.92 -9.74
C ARG A 262 -4.65 -4.93 -8.74
N SER A 263 -5.60 -5.35 -7.91
CA SER A 263 -6.15 -4.48 -6.86
C SER A 263 -6.20 -5.19 -5.52
N GLU A 264 -6.09 -4.40 -4.44
CA GLU A 264 -6.23 -4.83 -3.06
C GLU A 264 -7.24 -3.94 -2.35
N ILE A 265 -7.90 -4.46 -1.33
CA ILE A 265 -8.90 -3.72 -0.54
C ILE A 265 -8.60 -3.86 0.95
N ILE A 266 -8.82 -2.76 1.68
CA ILE A 266 -9.05 -2.78 3.12
C ILE A 266 -10.51 -2.43 3.33
N ALA A 267 -11.23 -3.28 4.09
CA ALA A 267 -12.60 -3.04 4.49
C ALA A 267 -12.73 -3.10 6.02
N MET A 268 -13.77 -2.50 6.55
CA MET A 268 -14.05 -2.51 7.98
C MET A 268 -15.50 -2.86 8.23
N LEU A 269 -15.71 -3.81 9.16
CA LEU A 269 -17.02 -4.34 9.50
C LEU A 269 -17.07 -4.67 10.99
N GLY A 270 -18.09 -4.18 11.68
CA GLY A 270 -18.27 -4.39 13.11
C GLY A 270 -18.62 -5.83 13.47
N PRO A 271 -18.74 -6.12 14.77
CA PRO A 271 -19.17 -7.43 15.28
C PRO A 271 -20.52 -7.86 14.69
N GLY A 272 -20.62 -9.13 14.31
CA GLY A 272 -21.83 -9.70 13.72
C GLY A 272 -22.16 -9.19 12.32
N GLY A 273 -21.18 -8.64 11.60
CA GLY A 273 -21.36 -8.17 10.23
C GLY A 273 -22.09 -6.81 10.11
N ARG A 274 -22.11 -6.02 11.18
CA ARG A 274 -22.78 -4.71 11.16
C ARG A 274 -21.89 -3.67 10.48
N PRO A 275 -22.43 -2.85 9.54
CA PRO A 275 -21.71 -1.71 8.99
C PRO A 275 -21.26 -0.75 10.10
N LEU A 276 -20.04 -0.23 10.00
CA LEU A 276 -19.51 0.78 10.90
C LEU A 276 -19.82 2.18 10.35
N PRO A 277 -20.09 3.17 11.23
CA PRO A 277 -20.26 4.57 10.82
C PRO A 277 -19.01 5.09 10.09
N ARG A 278 -19.22 5.86 9.03
CA ARG A 278 -18.17 6.43 8.20
C ARG A 278 -18.37 7.92 8.00
N ARG A 279 -17.28 8.66 7.99
CA ARG A 279 -17.20 10.06 7.55
C ARG A 279 -16.30 10.13 6.34
N HIS A 280 -16.62 11.00 5.39
CA HIS A 280 -15.85 11.20 4.17
C HIS A 280 -15.36 12.64 4.11
N ALA A 281 -14.18 12.87 3.57
CA ALA A 281 -13.64 14.20 3.34
C ALA A 281 -13.46 14.48 1.85
N TRP A 282 -13.97 15.65 1.47
CA TRP A 282 -13.75 16.30 0.17
C TRP A 282 -13.61 17.80 0.42
N PRO A 283 -12.38 18.31 0.65
CA PRO A 283 -12.18 19.72 0.94
C PRO A 283 -12.65 20.62 -0.21
N GLU A 284 -13.21 21.79 0.10
CA GLU A 284 -13.63 22.75 -0.92
C GLU A 284 -12.44 23.18 -1.80
N GLY A 285 -12.66 23.23 -3.11
CA GLY A 285 -11.61 23.58 -4.09
C GLY A 285 -10.44 22.60 -4.13
N HIS A 286 -10.63 21.37 -3.66
CA HIS A 286 -9.63 20.31 -3.79
C HIS A 286 -9.52 19.86 -5.24
N TRP A 287 -8.43 19.17 -5.59
CA TRP A 287 -8.27 18.58 -6.91
C TRP A 287 -9.32 17.51 -7.19
N ASP A 288 -9.60 17.24 -8.47
CA ASP A 288 -10.56 16.23 -8.90
C ASP A 288 -10.03 15.46 -10.11
N TRP A 289 -10.60 14.30 -10.37
CA TRP A 289 -10.37 13.55 -11.59
C TRP A 289 -11.13 14.20 -12.76
N PRO A 290 -10.64 14.08 -14.01
CA PRO A 290 -11.35 14.59 -15.18
C PRO A 290 -12.60 13.76 -15.53
N ILE A 291 -12.88 12.70 -14.78
CA ILE A 291 -14.07 11.85 -14.89
C ILE A 291 -14.70 11.68 -13.51
N HIS A 292 -16.03 11.54 -13.48
CA HIS A 292 -16.71 11.26 -12.21
C HIS A 292 -16.37 9.86 -11.69
N LEU A 293 -15.91 9.79 -10.43
CA LEU A 293 -15.61 8.58 -9.69
C LEU A 293 -16.25 8.66 -8.29
N PRO A 294 -16.74 7.54 -7.71
CA PRO A 294 -17.40 7.55 -6.41
C PRO A 294 -16.43 7.75 -5.24
N TYR A 295 -15.11 7.68 -5.50
CA TYR A 295 -14.07 7.75 -4.48
C TYR A 295 -14.08 9.09 -3.75
N LYS A 296 -13.55 9.07 -2.53
CA LYS A 296 -13.35 10.29 -1.73
C LYS A 296 -11.87 10.44 -1.37
N HIS A 297 -11.41 11.69 -1.17
CA HIS A 297 -10.02 11.94 -0.82
C HIS A 297 -9.64 11.34 0.53
N GLY A 298 -10.60 11.26 1.45
CA GLY A 298 -10.41 10.58 2.72
C GLY A 298 -11.68 9.95 3.25
N ILE A 299 -11.49 8.91 4.06
CA ILE A 299 -12.56 8.23 4.81
C ILE A 299 -12.08 7.95 6.22
N ARG A 300 -12.93 8.26 7.21
CA ARG A 300 -12.77 7.84 8.60
C ARG A 300 -13.78 6.76 8.96
N CYS A 301 -13.30 5.66 9.54
CA CYS A 301 -14.11 4.57 10.06
C CYS A 301 -13.55 4.19 11.45
N GLY A 302 -14.34 4.39 12.51
CA GLY A 302 -13.82 4.26 13.87
C GLY A 302 -12.62 5.19 14.12
N PRO A 303 -11.53 4.69 14.69
CA PRO A 303 -10.30 5.46 14.91
C PRO A 303 -9.45 5.61 13.64
N MET A 304 -9.69 4.81 12.60
CA MET A 304 -8.88 4.77 11.37
C MET A 304 -9.30 5.87 10.40
N ILE A 305 -8.32 6.54 9.81
CA ILE A 305 -8.48 7.51 8.73
C ILE A 305 -7.60 7.05 7.57
N PHE A 306 -8.20 6.86 6.40
CA PHE A 306 -7.49 6.52 5.17
C PHE A 306 -7.57 7.70 4.22
N VAL A 307 -6.43 8.22 3.80
CA VAL A 307 -6.32 9.24 2.76
C VAL A 307 -5.85 8.56 1.49
N GLY A 308 -6.61 8.72 0.41
CA GLY A 308 -6.23 8.25 -0.91
C GLY A 308 -5.01 8.98 -1.46
N GLY A 309 -4.49 8.53 -2.59
CA GLY A 309 -3.36 9.16 -3.26
C GLY A 309 -3.60 10.67 -3.42
N GLN A 310 -2.73 11.49 -2.87
CA GLN A 310 -2.75 12.94 -3.01
C GLN A 310 -1.66 13.38 -3.97
N VAL A 311 -2.04 14.23 -4.90
CA VAL A 311 -1.24 14.64 -6.05
C VAL A 311 -1.34 16.15 -6.26
N ALA A 312 -0.46 16.70 -7.10
CA ALA A 312 -0.48 18.10 -7.49
C ALA A 312 -1.33 18.31 -8.75
N LEU A 313 -2.65 18.27 -8.60
CA LEU A 313 -3.64 18.57 -9.64
C LEU A 313 -4.47 19.80 -9.28
N THR A 314 -5.03 20.45 -10.31
CA THR A 314 -6.08 21.44 -10.16
C THR A 314 -7.45 20.77 -9.93
N PRO A 315 -8.51 21.53 -9.53
CA PRO A 315 -9.89 20.99 -9.51
C PRO A 315 -10.42 20.52 -10.87
N LYS A 316 -9.70 20.78 -11.96
CA LYS A 316 -10.04 20.30 -13.32
C LYS A 316 -9.20 19.10 -13.76
N GLY A 317 -8.35 18.56 -12.87
CA GLY A 317 -7.47 17.42 -13.18
C GLY A 317 -6.23 17.78 -14.00
N GLU A 318 -5.80 19.04 -14.02
CA GLU A 318 -4.59 19.49 -14.71
C GLU A 318 -3.38 19.45 -13.77
N VAL A 319 -2.22 19.00 -14.26
CA VAL A 319 -0.99 18.89 -13.45
C VAL A 319 -0.45 20.29 -13.09
N VAL A 320 -0.24 20.52 -11.80
CA VAL A 320 0.37 21.72 -11.24
C VAL A 320 1.88 21.49 -11.09
N GLU A 321 2.70 22.55 -11.37
CA GLU A 321 4.18 22.48 -11.32
C GLU A 321 4.74 21.25 -12.05
N PRO A 322 4.47 21.10 -13.37
CA PRO A 322 4.76 19.89 -14.11
C PRO A 322 6.24 19.51 -14.11
N GLY A 323 6.59 18.36 -13.54
CA GLY A 323 7.95 17.82 -13.48
C GLY A 323 8.80 18.33 -12.32
N ASP A 324 8.26 19.22 -11.47
CA ASP A 324 8.96 19.70 -10.27
C ASP A 324 8.60 18.83 -9.07
N LEU A 325 9.49 17.90 -8.71
CA LEU A 325 9.28 16.97 -7.60
C LEU A 325 9.15 17.69 -6.25
N VAL A 326 9.92 18.74 -6.03
CA VAL A 326 9.92 19.52 -4.77
C VAL A 326 8.58 20.23 -4.60
N ALA A 327 8.16 20.96 -5.64
CA ALA A 327 6.90 21.70 -5.61
C ALA A 327 5.70 20.75 -5.51
N GLN A 328 5.65 19.67 -6.31
CA GLN A 328 4.57 18.71 -6.28
C GLN A 328 4.51 17.95 -4.94
N THR A 329 5.65 17.61 -4.32
CA THR A 329 5.67 17.00 -2.97
C THR A 329 5.05 17.94 -1.93
N LYS A 330 5.38 19.23 -1.94
CA LYS A 330 4.80 20.23 -1.03
C LYS A 330 3.28 20.34 -1.23
N ILE A 331 2.82 20.37 -2.47
CA ILE A 331 1.38 20.45 -2.81
C ILE A 331 0.65 19.19 -2.33
N ALA A 332 1.22 18.00 -2.58
CA ALA A 332 0.62 16.74 -2.14
C ALA A 332 0.51 16.67 -0.60
N MET A 333 1.55 17.11 0.14
CA MET A 333 1.50 17.18 1.61
C MET A 333 0.46 18.20 2.11
N ALA A 334 0.36 19.37 1.49
CA ALA A 334 -0.69 20.35 1.82
C ALA A 334 -2.10 19.79 1.54
N ASN A 335 -2.26 19.02 0.48
CA ASN A 335 -3.53 18.35 0.19
C ASN A 335 -3.88 17.29 1.25
N ILE A 336 -2.90 16.50 1.73
CA ILE A 336 -3.08 15.57 2.85
C ILE A 336 -3.55 16.31 4.10
N GLU A 337 -2.91 17.42 4.45
CA GLU A 337 -3.29 18.24 5.62
C GLU A 337 -4.75 18.68 5.54
N ARG A 338 -5.19 19.19 4.37
CA ARG A 338 -6.59 19.60 4.14
C ARG A 338 -7.57 18.44 4.29
N VAL A 339 -7.23 17.25 3.79
CA VAL A 339 -8.09 16.06 3.94
C VAL A 339 -8.17 15.62 5.39
N LEU A 340 -7.04 15.60 6.12
CA LEU A 340 -7.00 15.26 7.55
C LEU A 340 -7.81 16.25 8.39
N ALA A 341 -7.73 17.56 8.09
CA ALA A 341 -8.51 18.60 8.77
C ALA A 341 -10.03 18.34 8.67
N GLY A 342 -10.52 17.74 7.57
CA GLY A 342 -11.92 17.31 7.44
C GLY A 342 -12.38 16.27 8.46
N PHE A 343 -11.45 15.67 9.19
CA PHE A 343 -11.68 14.72 10.28
C PHE A 343 -11.24 15.24 11.65
N ASP A 344 -10.97 16.53 11.77
CA ASP A 344 -10.36 17.15 12.97
C ASP A 344 -8.98 16.54 13.31
N ALA A 345 -8.26 16.02 12.30
CA ALA A 345 -6.95 15.37 12.41
C ALA A 345 -5.86 16.23 11.76
N GLY A 346 -4.60 15.92 12.08
CA GLY A 346 -3.43 16.57 11.52
C GLY A 346 -2.28 15.58 11.29
N PHE A 347 -1.11 16.09 10.95
CA PHE A 347 0.08 15.26 10.72
C PHE A 347 0.50 14.44 11.96
N ASP A 348 0.24 14.94 13.16
CA ASP A 348 0.51 14.20 14.41
C ASP A 348 -0.40 12.96 14.56
N ASP A 349 -1.49 12.86 13.81
CA ASP A 349 -2.37 11.69 13.78
C ASP A 349 -1.93 10.65 12.75
N VAL A 350 -1.00 10.95 11.84
CA VAL A 350 -0.51 10.03 10.80
C VAL A 350 0.34 8.92 11.42
N VAL A 351 0.08 7.69 11.01
CA VAL A 351 0.79 6.48 11.48
C VAL A 351 1.60 5.80 10.37
N LYS A 352 1.22 6.02 9.10
CA LYS A 352 1.90 5.47 7.93
C LYS A 352 1.83 6.46 6.77
N VAL A 353 2.95 6.59 6.05
CA VAL A 353 3.04 7.33 4.78
C VAL A 353 3.59 6.38 3.72
N THR A 354 2.94 6.34 2.56
CA THR A 354 3.50 5.68 1.37
C THR A 354 3.55 6.70 0.23
N ALA A 355 4.72 6.88 -0.35
CA ALA A 355 4.94 7.81 -1.46
C ALA A 355 5.43 7.07 -2.69
N PHE A 356 4.76 7.29 -3.81
CA PHE A 356 5.17 6.87 -5.14
C PHE A 356 5.70 8.09 -5.87
N TYR A 357 6.95 8.06 -6.30
CA TYR A 357 7.60 9.22 -6.94
C TYR A 357 8.29 8.83 -8.23
N GLN A 358 8.32 9.73 -9.19
CA GLN A 358 9.05 9.51 -10.42
C GLN A 358 10.55 9.50 -10.13
N GLY A 359 11.21 8.37 -10.42
CA GLY A 359 12.64 8.17 -10.23
C GLY A 359 13.08 6.89 -10.93
N VAL A 360 14.36 6.82 -11.16
CA VAL A 360 15.08 5.59 -11.49
C VAL A 360 16.02 5.30 -10.33
N ALA A 361 16.64 4.15 -10.23
CA ALA A 361 17.53 3.73 -9.14
C ALA A 361 18.52 4.85 -8.69
N SER A 362 18.00 5.88 -8.07
CA SER A 362 18.69 7.09 -7.60
C SER A 362 18.22 7.42 -6.19
N ALA A 363 19.11 7.28 -5.23
CA ALA A 363 18.87 7.67 -3.84
C ALA A 363 18.59 9.16 -3.70
N GLU A 364 19.15 10.01 -4.55
CA GLU A 364 18.99 11.48 -4.49
C GLU A 364 17.53 11.89 -4.64
N THR A 365 16.81 11.33 -5.61
CA THR A 365 15.39 11.60 -5.82
C THR A 365 14.53 11.16 -4.63
N LEU A 366 14.88 10.02 -4.02
CA LEU A 366 14.25 9.58 -2.76
C LEU A 366 14.52 10.60 -1.65
N HIS A 367 15.78 10.97 -1.44
CA HIS A 367 16.18 11.83 -0.32
C HIS A 367 15.54 13.22 -0.43
N GLU A 368 15.45 13.77 -1.64
CA GLU A 368 14.85 15.09 -1.89
C GLU A 368 13.36 15.11 -1.46
N ASN A 369 12.55 14.18 -1.95
CA ASN A 369 11.14 14.14 -1.56
C ASN A 369 10.94 13.67 -0.11
N LEU A 370 11.81 12.78 0.40
CA LEU A 370 11.75 12.27 1.77
C LEU A 370 12.01 13.38 2.78
N ALA A 371 12.98 14.27 2.54
CA ALA A 371 13.27 15.42 3.40
C ALA A 371 12.07 16.36 3.52
N ILE A 372 11.37 16.65 2.40
CA ILE A 372 10.18 17.49 2.40
C ILE A 372 9.04 16.85 3.19
N ARG A 373 8.76 15.56 2.95
CA ARG A 373 7.72 14.82 3.68
C ARG A 373 8.04 14.75 5.17
N SER A 374 9.30 14.46 5.51
CA SER A 374 9.78 14.36 6.89
C SER A 374 9.59 15.66 7.67
N ALA A 375 9.80 16.82 7.03
CA ALA A 375 9.65 18.13 7.65
C ALA A 375 8.20 18.46 8.07
N CYS A 376 7.21 17.73 7.57
CA CYS A 376 5.80 17.90 7.95
C CYS A 376 5.45 17.22 9.29
N PHE A 377 6.31 16.36 9.82
CA PHE A 377 6.02 15.55 11.00
C PHE A 377 6.89 15.94 12.20
N THR A 378 6.26 16.01 13.37
CA THR A 378 6.99 16.10 14.64
C THR A 378 7.71 14.77 14.89
N GLU A 379 8.99 14.82 15.32
CA GLU A 379 9.72 13.61 15.68
C GLU A 379 9.32 13.12 17.07
N PRO A 380 9.07 11.82 17.28
CA PRO A 380 9.15 10.72 16.33
C PRO A 380 7.93 10.66 15.38
N GLY A 381 8.18 10.63 14.08
CA GLY A 381 7.16 10.62 13.04
C GLY A 381 6.61 9.22 12.67
N PRO A 382 5.79 9.14 11.61
CA PRO A 382 5.16 7.89 11.17
C PRO A 382 6.13 6.91 10.52
N ALA A 383 5.70 5.67 10.36
CA ALA A 383 6.35 4.70 9.46
C ALA A 383 6.23 5.17 8.00
N THR A 384 7.28 4.97 7.18
CA THR A 384 7.27 5.44 5.79
C THR A 384 7.74 4.38 4.80
N THR A 385 7.23 4.46 3.57
CA THR A 385 7.67 3.70 2.38
C THR A 385 7.82 4.68 1.23
N GLY A 386 8.90 4.55 0.43
CA GLY A 386 9.15 5.41 -0.71
C GLY A 386 9.52 4.61 -1.95
N ILE A 387 8.63 4.56 -2.94
CA ILE A 387 8.72 3.69 -4.11
C ILE A 387 8.95 4.52 -5.38
N PRO A 388 10.09 4.31 -6.08
CA PRO A 388 10.34 4.94 -7.36
C PRO A 388 9.53 4.29 -8.48
N LEU A 389 8.97 5.12 -9.35
CA LEU A 389 8.25 4.70 -10.54
C LEU A 389 8.84 5.42 -11.77
N PRO A 390 8.81 4.84 -12.96
CA PRO A 390 9.27 5.54 -14.16
C PRO A 390 8.35 6.68 -14.58
N PHE A 391 7.07 6.64 -14.18
CA PHE A 391 6.04 7.65 -14.46
C PHE A 391 4.90 7.50 -13.43
N LEU A 392 4.06 8.52 -13.32
CA LEU A 392 2.81 8.50 -12.56
C LEU A 392 1.59 8.49 -13.53
N ALA A 393 0.38 8.72 -13.00
CA ALA A 393 -0.88 8.61 -13.74
C ALA A 393 -1.04 9.64 -14.88
N TYR A 394 -0.34 10.75 -14.84
CA TYR A 394 -0.37 11.81 -15.84
C TYR A 394 1.04 12.21 -16.27
N GLU A 395 1.18 12.66 -17.50
CA GLU A 395 2.45 13.21 -18.00
C GLU A 395 2.94 14.35 -17.08
N ARG A 396 4.22 14.29 -16.68
CA ARG A 396 4.88 15.25 -15.78
C ARG A 396 4.28 15.34 -14.35
N MET A 397 3.37 14.46 -13.97
CA MET A 397 3.09 14.18 -12.58
C MET A 397 4.25 13.35 -12.03
N VAL A 398 4.85 13.77 -10.92
CA VAL A 398 6.10 13.15 -10.43
C VAL A 398 6.01 12.63 -9.00
N ILE A 399 4.85 12.78 -8.33
CA ILE A 399 4.63 12.21 -7.00
C ILE A 399 3.14 11.98 -6.73
N GLU A 400 2.85 10.91 -6.00
CA GLU A 400 1.57 10.59 -5.38
C GLU A 400 1.83 10.07 -3.97
N ILE A 401 1.11 10.59 -2.96
CA ILE A 401 1.32 10.25 -1.55
C ILE A 401 0.00 9.85 -0.91
N GLU A 402 -0.04 8.69 -0.27
CA GLU A 402 -1.15 8.25 0.57
C GLU A 402 -0.75 8.17 2.04
N VAL A 403 -1.71 8.34 2.94
CA VAL A 403 -1.44 8.18 4.37
C VAL A 403 -2.55 7.40 5.07
N VAL A 404 -2.16 6.72 6.14
CA VAL A 404 -3.08 6.22 7.17
C VAL A 404 -2.85 7.03 8.43
N ALA A 405 -3.94 7.50 9.04
CA ALA A 405 -3.91 8.19 10.32
C ALA A 405 -4.83 7.49 11.33
N MET A 406 -4.58 7.69 12.61
CA MET A 406 -5.41 7.14 13.69
C MET A 406 -5.69 8.22 14.73
N LYS A 407 -6.99 8.43 15.00
CA LYS A 407 -7.47 9.40 15.99
C LYS A 407 -8.54 8.77 16.86
N GLY A 408 -8.33 8.85 18.17
CA GLY A 408 -9.29 8.39 19.18
C GLY A 408 -10.42 9.37 19.42
#